data_ab66072780ba96c9c3b995c33db2b3a7
#
_entry.id   ab66072780ba96c9c3b995c33db2b3a7
#
_cell.length_a   1.000
_cell.length_b   1.000
_cell.length_c   1.000
_cell.angle_alpha   90.00
_cell.angle_beta   90.00
_cell.angle_gamma   90.00
#
_symmetry.space_group_name_H-M   'P 1'
#
loop_
_entity.id
_entity.type
_entity.pdbx_description
1 polymer ?
#
loop_
_entity_poly.entity_id
_entity_poly.type
_entity_poly.pdbx_seq_one_letter_code
_entity_poly.pdbx_strand_id
1 'polypeptide(L)'
;MMRRDVAVIAAGTTEDKLIELWVRLKNSPHTQRAYRRDVQVFRDYVEKPLTDVTLEDALDFCDVLDELEITSKRGEVKHLEDNSKRRIINSVKSLYSFAYTSGLFPANVMAAIKPPSAKSAISQRILSEATVLKMIVLEQDPRNHAILHTLYAAGLRVSELCNLRWRHIIRRADGVQLDIASGKGDKQRHVLLPESSWNVLSALREGSSDNDFVFQSRQEVSREGYYKGTRLDTTTIFRIVREAARKAGVKNWAEVSPHWLRHCHGSHAIDRKAPLTVVRDTLGHSNIAVTNEYAKARPDQSSSQYLPL
;
A
#
# COMPACT_ATOMS: atom_id res chain seq x y z
N MET A 1 5.99 -33.22 -28.44
CA MET A 1 5.11 -32.03 -28.37
C MET A 1 3.98 -32.36 -27.38
N MET A 2 4.21 -32.12 -26.09
CA MET A 2 3.25 -32.45 -25.03
C MET A 2 2.17 -31.35 -25.00
N ARG A 3 0.94 -31.69 -25.35
CA ARG A 3 -0.24 -30.87 -25.02
C ARG A 3 -0.39 -30.89 -23.51
N ARG A 4 -0.17 -29.74 -22.86
CA ARG A 4 -0.59 -29.54 -21.48
C ARG A 4 -2.12 -29.54 -21.49
N ASP A 5 -2.70 -30.54 -20.82
CA ASP A 5 -4.15 -30.52 -20.52
C ASP A 5 -4.46 -29.30 -19.68
N VAL A 6 -5.01 -28.28 -20.32
CA VAL A 6 -5.63 -27.15 -19.65
C VAL A 6 -6.91 -27.69 -19.03
N ALA A 7 -7.04 -27.63 -17.73
CA ALA A 7 -8.26 -28.03 -17.03
C ALA A 7 -9.44 -27.23 -17.60
N VAL A 8 -10.27 -27.89 -18.39
CA VAL A 8 -11.46 -27.31 -18.98
C VAL A 8 -12.45 -27.06 -17.85
N ILE A 9 -12.68 -25.77 -17.55
CA ILE A 9 -13.80 -25.38 -16.69
C ILE A 9 -15.06 -25.76 -17.47
N ALA A 10 -15.97 -26.51 -16.84
CA ALA A 10 -17.11 -27.15 -17.51
C ALA A 10 -17.94 -26.15 -18.35
N ALA A 11 -18.34 -26.58 -19.55
CA ALA A 11 -19.33 -25.91 -20.36
C ALA A 11 -20.59 -25.63 -19.50
N GLY A 12 -21.02 -24.35 -19.44
CA GLY A 12 -22.14 -23.91 -18.60
C GLY A 12 -21.72 -23.09 -17.33
N THR A 13 -20.45 -22.68 -17.24
CA THR A 13 -20.01 -21.76 -16.18
C THR A 13 -20.62 -20.38 -16.39
N THR A 14 -21.42 -19.91 -15.45
CA THR A 14 -21.98 -18.53 -15.46
C THR A 14 -20.86 -17.51 -15.27
N GLU A 15 -21.05 -16.28 -15.74
CA GLU A 15 -20.09 -15.17 -15.55
C GLU A 15 -19.77 -14.94 -14.08
N ASP A 16 -20.76 -15.01 -13.20
CA ASP A 16 -20.55 -14.84 -11.76
C ASP A 16 -19.62 -15.92 -11.20
N LYS A 17 -19.79 -17.17 -11.64
CA LYS A 17 -18.92 -18.26 -11.25
C LYS A 17 -17.49 -18.08 -11.79
N LEU A 18 -17.37 -17.59 -13.03
CA LEU A 18 -16.07 -17.22 -13.61
C LEU A 18 -15.35 -16.16 -12.75
N ILE A 19 -16.07 -15.07 -12.43
CA ILE A 19 -15.54 -13.97 -11.62
C ILE A 19 -15.13 -14.49 -10.23
N GLU A 20 -15.94 -15.33 -9.59
CA GLU A 20 -15.62 -15.91 -8.29
C GLU A 20 -14.37 -16.80 -8.35
N LEU A 21 -14.22 -17.65 -9.36
CA LEU A 21 -13.03 -18.48 -9.54
C LEU A 21 -11.78 -17.61 -9.72
N TRP A 22 -11.86 -16.60 -10.59
CA TRP A 22 -10.74 -15.68 -10.82
C TRP A 22 -10.38 -14.88 -9.58
N VAL A 23 -11.36 -14.40 -8.81
CA VAL A 23 -11.13 -13.63 -7.58
C VAL A 23 -10.48 -14.50 -6.51
N ARG A 24 -10.87 -15.77 -6.37
CA ARG A 24 -10.27 -16.72 -5.43
C ARG A 24 -8.76 -16.92 -5.64
N LEU A 25 -8.25 -16.70 -6.84
CA LEU A 25 -6.81 -16.73 -7.12
C LEU A 25 -6.05 -15.53 -6.54
N LYS A 26 -6.76 -14.52 -6.02
CA LYS A 26 -6.13 -13.35 -5.40
C LYS A 26 -5.91 -13.61 -3.91
N ASN A 27 -4.67 -13.44 -3.45
CA ASN A 27 -4.23 -13.82 -2.09
C ASN A 27 -4.77 -12.90 -0.97
N SER A 28 -5.38 -11.76 -1.29
CA SER A 28 -5.79 -10.76 -0.30
C SER A 28 -7.29 -10.47 -0.39
N PRO A 29 -8.06 -10.55 0.73
CA PRO A 29 -9.46 -10.18 0.76
C PRO A 29 -9.73 -8.74 0.29
N HIS A 30 -8.79 -7.81 0.54
CA HIS A 30 -8.88 -6.44 0.04
C HIS A 30 -8.76 -6.39 -1.49
N THR A 31 -7.83 -7.15 -2.07
CA THR A 31 -7.68 -7.27 -3.53
C THR A 31 -8.91 -7.92 -4.13
N GLN A 32 -9.44 -8.97 -3.51
CA GLN A 32 -10.65 -9.65 -3.97
C GLN A 32 -11.84 -8.69 -4.06
N ARG A 33 -12.09 -7.90 -3.00
CA ARG A 33 -13.16 -6.90 -2.97
C ARG A 33 -12.96 -5.79 -4.01
N ALA A 34 -11.73 -5.31 -4.17
CA ALA A 34 -11.43 -4.28 -5.15
C ALA A 34 -11.67 -4.79 -6.57
N TYR A 35 -11.22 -6.00 -6.89
CA TYR A 35 -11.36 -6.61 -8.20
C TYR A 35 -12.81 -6.89 -8.56
N ARG A 36 -13.63 -7.41 -7.60
CA ARG A 36 -15.09 -7.55 -7.83
C ARG A 36 -15.73 -6.23 -8.20
N ARG A 37 -15.42 -5.17 -7.43
CA ARG A 37 -15.97 -3.84 -7.69
C ARG A 37 -15.54 -3.29 -9.05
N ASP A 38 -14.28 -3.48 -9.42
CA ASP A 38 -13.74 -2.98 -10.68
C ASP A 38 -14.38 -3.67 -11.89
N VAL A 39 -14.57 -5.00 -11.81
CA VAL A 39 -15.25 -5.77 -12.85
C VAL A 39 -16.74 -5.42 -12.88
N GLN A 40 -17.36 -5.12 -11.74
CA GLN A 40 -18.77 -4.70 -11.73
C GLN A 40 -18.95 -3.35 -12.46
N VAL A 41 -18.04 -2.38 -12.27
CA VAL A 41 -18.06 -1.11 -13.03
C VAL A 41 -18.02 -1.38 -14.55
N PHE A 42 -17.20 -2.34 -15.00
CA PHE A 42 -17.15 -2.71 -16.40
C PHE A 42 -18.43 -3.39 -16.90
N ARG A 43 -18.98 -4.33 -16.11
CA ARG A 43 -20.25 -5.01 -16.45
C ARG A 43 -21.43 -4.04 -16.54
N ASP A 44 -21.52 -3.10 -15.59
CA ASP A 44 -22.56 -2.07 -15.56
C ASP A 44 -22.50 -1.16 -16.79
N TYR A 45 -21.29 -0.97 -17.36
CA TYR A 45 -21.09 -0.19 -18.57
C TYR A 45 -21.47 -0.97 -19.85
N VAL A 46 -20.96 -2.22 -20.00
CA VAL A 46 -21.13 -2.95 -21.26
C VAL A 46 -22.55 -3.52 -21.45
N GLU A 47 -23.28 -3.75 -20.35
CA GLU A 47 -24.67 -4.24 -20.29
C GLU A 47 -24.95 -5.45 -21.22
N LYS A 48 -23.91 -6.26 -21.48
CA LYS A 48 -23.98 -7.48 -22.30
C LYS A 48 -23.09 -8.57 -21.72
N PRO A 49 -23.25 -9.84 -22.18
CA PRO A 49 -22.36 -10.93 -21.77
C PRO A 49 -20.89 -10.58 -22.04
N LEU A 50 -20.01 -10.89 -21.09
CA LEU A 50 -18.57 -10.60 -21.20
C LEU A 50 -17.91 -11.32 -22.39
N THR A 51 -18.49 -12.44 -22.85
CA THR A 51 -18.08 -13.18 -24.07
C THR A 51 -18.33 -12.40 -25.34
N ASP A 52 -19.34 -11.51 -25.36
CA ASP A 52 -19.82 -10.78 -26.51
C ASP A 52 -19.22 -9.36 -26.62
N VAL A 53 -18.39 -9.02 -25.66
CA VAL A 53 -17.68 -7.73 -25.63
C VAL A 53 -16.63 -7.70 -26.75
N THR A 54 -16.66 -6.62 -27.52
CA THR A 54 -15.73 -6.37 -28.63
C THR A 54 -14.54 -5.51 -28.19
N LEU A 55 -13.55 -5.36 -29.05
CA LEU A 55 -12.47 -4.42 -28.83
C LEU A 55 -12.95 -2.96 -28.79
N GLU A 56 -13.97 -2.64 -29.62
CA GLU A 56 -14.61 -1.31 -29.65
C GLU A 56 -15.24 -0.98 -28.30
N ASP A 57 -16.04 -1.89 -27.72
CA ASP A 57 -16.61 -1.70 -26.38
C ASP A 57 -15.52 -1.47 -25.30
N ALA A 58 -14.37 -2.15 -25.42
CA ALA A 58 -13.27 -2.02 -24.50
C ALA A 58 -12.54 -0.66 -24.62
N LEU A 59 -12.48 -0.09 -25.83
CA LEU A 59 -11.95 1.25 -26.09
C LEU A 59 -12.92 2.31 -25.57
N ASP A 60 -14.20 2.21 -25.90
CA ASP A 60 -15.24 3.13 -25.44
C ASP A 60 -15.34 3.15 -23.91
N PHE A 61 -15.17 1.99 -23.27
CA PHE A 61 -15.07 1.95 -21.80
C PHE A 61 -13.90 2.76 -21.26
N CYS A 62 -12.75 2.73 -21.93
CA CYS A 62 -11.60 3.54 -21.50
C CYS A 62 -11.88 5.03 -21.63
N ASP A 63 -12.54 5.45 -22.71
CA ASP A 63 -12.91 6.84 -22.95
C ASP A 63 -13.94 7.31 -21.90
N VAL A 64 -14.96 6.50 -21.59
CA VAL A 64 -15.92 6.78 -20.53
C VAL A 64 -15.25 6.89 -19.15
N LEU A 65 -14.25 6.07 -18.85
CA LEU A 65 -13.49 6.20 -17.61
C LEU A 65 -12.73 7.54 -17.52
N ASP A 66 -12.38 8.15 -18.64
CA ASP A 66 -11.72 9.46 -18.66
C ASP A 66 -12.70 10.61 -18.35
N GLU A 67 -13.96 10.43 -18.69
CA GLU A 67 -15.04 11.40 -18.44
C GLU A 67 -15.78 11.14 -17.12
N LEU A 68 -15.60 9.95 -16.51
CA LEU A 68 -16.37 9.53 -15.35
C LEU A 68 -16.17 10.45 -14.15
N GLU A 69 -17.24 11.10 -13.75
CA GLU A 69 -17.30 11.89 -12.53
C GLU A 69 -17.73 11.05 -11.33
N ILE A 70 -17.01 11.17 -10.24
CA ILE A 70 -17.36 10.54 -8.96
C ILE A 70 -17.67 11.61 -7.93
N THR A 71 -18.80 11.45 -7.25
CA THR A 71 -19.14 12.33 -6.13
C THR A 71 -18.48 11.81 -4.86
N SER A 72 -17.63 12.64 -4.26
CA SER A 72 -16.99 12.33 -2.99
C SER A 72 -18.04 12.27 -1.86
N LYS A 73 -17.69 11.65 -0.72
CA LYS A 73 -18.55 11.65 0.48
C LYS A 73 -18.87 13.05 1.01
N ARG A 74 -18.17 14.07 0.54
CA ARG A 74 -18.39 15.50 0.88
C ARG A 74 -19.22 16.25 -0.16
N GLY A 75 -19.75 15.54 -1.17
CA GLY A 75 -20.54 16.16 -2.26
C GLY A 75 -19.71 16.81 -3.37
N GLU A 76 -18.37 16.72 -3.31
CA GLU A 76 -17.52 17.27 -4.39
C GLU A 76 -17.51 16.31 -5.58
N VAL A 77 -17.75 16.83 -6.77
CA VAL A 77 -17.64 16.09 -8.04
C VAL A 77 -16.18 16.16 -8.49
N LYS A 78 -15.61 15.01 -8.80
CA LYS A 78 -14.21 14.88 -9.27
C LYS A 78 -14.14 13.81 -10.36
N HIS A 79 -13.29 14.05 -11.35
CA HIS A 79 -12.93 13.00 -12.30
C HIS A 79 -12.16 11.87 -11.62
N LEU A 80 -12.29 10.67 -12.18
CA LEU A 80 -11.55 9.51 -11.69
C LEU A 80 -10.04 9.71 -11.91
N GLU A 81 -9.24 9.54 -10.85
CA GLU A 81 -7.78 9.67 -10.94
C GLU A 81 -7.17 8.59 -11.86
N ASP A 82 -6.11 8.92 -12.63
CA ASP A 82 -5.38 8.02 -13.53
C ASP A 82 -5.02 6.68 -12.88
N ASN A 83 -4.60 6.69 -11.62
CA ASN A 83 -4.29 5.47 -10.87
C ASN A 83 -5.53 4.58 -10.63
N SER A 84 -6.70 5.17 -10.45
CA SER A 84 -7.95 4.45 -10.28
C SER A 84 -8.42 3.87 -11.62
N LYS A 85 -8.36 4.64 -12.71
CA LYS A 85 -8.62 4.17 -14.07
C LYS A 85 -7.71 3.00 -14.43
N ARG A 86 -6.41 3.17 -14.23
CA ARG A 86 -5.41 2.12 -14.44
C ARG A 86 -5.72 0.85 -13.65
N ARG A 87 -6.14 0.97 -12.39
CA ARG A 87 -6.49 -0.18 -11.56
C ARG A 87 -7.70 -0.92 -12.12
N ILE A 88 -8.76 -0.21 -12.50
CA ILE A 88 -9.99 -0.79 -13.09
C ILE A 88 -9.62 -1.54 -14.38
N ILE A 89 -8.95 -0.87 -15.31
CA ILE A 89 -8.55 -1.48 -16.59
C ILE A 89 -7.69 -2.73 -16.35
N ASN A 90 -6.71 -2.68 -15.44
CA ASN A 90 -5.87 -3.85 -15.13
C ASN A 90 -6.66 -4.99 -14.49
N SER A 91 -7.68 -4.70 -13.68
CA SER A 91 -8.54 -5.72 -13.10
C SER A 91 -9.33 -6.44 -14.21
N VAL A 92 -9.92 -5.70 -15.14
CA VAL A 92 -10.65 -6.27 -16.30
C VAL A 92 -9.71 -7.05 -17.21
N LYS A 93 -8.52 -6.49 -17.55
CA LYS A 93 -7.49 -7.22 -18.32
C LYS A 93 -7.10 -8.55 -17.67
N SER A 94 -6.95 -8.54 -16.36
CA SER A 94 -6.62 -9.77 -15.61
C SER A 94 -7.74 -10.81 -15.65
N LEU A 95 -9.01 -10.38 -15.65
CA LEU A 95 -10.16 -11.28 -15.81
C LEU A 95 -10.18 -11.89 -17.22
N TYR A 96 -10.07 -11.07 -18.26
CA TYR A 96 -10.06 -11.55 -19.66
C TYR A 96 -8.89 -12.45 -19.95
N SER A 97 -7.70 -12.15 -19.40
CA SER A 97 -6.53 -13.04 -19.51
C SER A 97 -6.78 -14.39 -18.85
N PHE A 98 -7.39 -14.40 -17.66
CA PHE A 98 -7.77 -15.64 -16.97
C PHE A 98 -8.81 -16.43 -17.77
N ALA A 99 -9.88 -15.78 -18.22
CA ALA A 99 -10.95 -16.42 -18.96
C ALA A 99 -10.46 -17.01 -20.30
N TYR A 100 -9.60 -16.29 -21.01
CA TYR A 100 -8.99 -16.78 -22.26
C TYR A 100 -8.03 -17.96 -22.02
N THR A 101 -7.12 -17.86 -21.03
CA THR A 101 -6.18 -18.95 -20.73
C THR A 101 -6.86 -20.18 -20.16
N SER A 102 -8.03 -20.03 -19.56
CA SER A 102 -8.89 -21.14 -19.08
C SER A 102 -9.80 -21.73 -20.15
N GLY A 103 -9.75 -21.22 -21.40
CA GLY A 103 -10.57 -21.69 -22.50
C GLY A 103 -12.05 -21.30 -22.42
N LEU A 104 -12.43 -20.37 -21.54
CA LEU A 104 -13.81 -19.91 -21.37
C LEU A 104 -14.20 -18.82 -22.36
N PHE A 105 -13.24 -17.96 -22.73
CA PHE A 105 -13.44 -16.93 -23.74
C PHE A 105 -12.68 -17.28 -25.01
N PRO A 106 -13.28 -17.08 -26.20
CA PRO A 106 -12.64 -17.38 -27.48
C PRO A 106 -11.50 -16.41 -27.80
N ALA A 107 -11.55 -15.19 -27.26
CA ALA A 107 -10.57 -14.15 -27.48
C ALA A 107 -10.35 -13.29 -26.21
N ASN A 108 -9.19 -12.64 -26.15
CA ASN A 108 -8.89 -11.66 -25.11
C ASN A 108 -8.89 -10.25 -25.71
N VAL A 109 -10.05 -9.63 -25.82
CA VAL A 109 -10.23 -8.28 -26.38
C VAL A 109 -9.49 -7.20 -25.57
N MET A 110 -9.30 -7.42 -24.27
CA MET A 110 -8.57 -6.50 -23.41
C MET A 110 -7.03 -6.55 -23.59
N ALA A 111 -6.49 -7.48 -24.36
CA ALA A 111 -5.05 -7.64 -24.53
C ALA A 111 -4.40 -6.37 -25.13
N ALA A 112 -5.04 -5.77 -26.12
CA ALA A 112 -4.55 -4.58 -26.83
C ALA A 112 -4.70 -3.28 -26.03
N ILE A 113 -5.57 -3.24 -25.03
CA ILE A 113 -5.83 -2.04 -24.23
C ILE A 113 -4.60 -1.67 -23.40
N LYS A 114 -4.15 -0.42 -23.52
CA LYS A 114 -3.05 0.13 -22.73
C LYS A 114 -3.61 1.00 -21.61
N PRO A 115 -3.45 0.60 -20.33
CA PRO A 115 -3.90 1.45 -19.23
C PRO A 115 -3.07 2.75 -19.17
N PRO A 116 -3.62 3.84 -18.62
CA PRO A 116 -2.91 5.10 -18.43
C PRO A 116 -1.56 4.90 -17.74
N SER A 117 -0.57 5.72 -18.08
CA SER A 117 0.73 5.68 -17.40
C SER A 117 0.57 6.13 -15.95
N ALA A 118 1.17 5.38 -15.00
CA ALA A 118 1.18 5.82 -13.61
C ALA A 118 2.11 7.02 -13.48
N LYS A 119 1.58 8.19 -13.14
CA LYS A 119 2.40 9.30 -12.68
C LYS A 119 2.82 8.99 -11.23
N SER A 120 4.13 8.92 -10.99
CA SER A 120 4.63 8.78 -9.62
C SER A 120 4.39 10.08 -8.88
N ALA A 121 3.51 10.08 -7.89
CA ALA A 121 3.28 11.21 -7.00
C ALA A 121 4.15 11.14 -5.73
N ILE A 122 5.22 10.33 -5.73
CA ILE A 122 6.06 10.10 -4.55
C ILE A 122 6.70 11.41 -4.10
N SER A 123 7.24 12.23 -5.02
CA SER A 123 7.86 13.52 -4.69
C SER A 123 6.92 14.47 -3.93
N GLN A 124 5.64 14.48 -4.27
CA GLN A 124 4.63 15.30 -3.60
C GLN A 124 4.24 14.79 -2.20
N ARG A 125 4.65 13.57 -1.86
CA ARG A 125 4.34 12.89 -0.59
C ARG A 125 5.53 12.80 0.36
N ILE A 126 6.64 13.46 0.04
CA ILE A 126 7.82 13.53 0.88
C ILE A 126 7.77 14.85 1.64
N LEU A 127 7.56 14.78 2.95
CA LEU A 127 7.70 15.93 3.84
C LEU A 127 9.19 16.17 4.14
N SER A 128 9.59 17.39 4.45
CA SER A 128 10.95 17.65 4.91
C SER A 128 11.26 16.91 6.21
N GLU A 129 12.53 16.56 6.43
CA GLU A 129 12.95 15.89 7.66
C GLU A 129 12.57 16.70 8.90
N ALA A 130 12.78 18.01 8.86
CA ALA A 130 12.40 18.92 9.94
C ALA A 130 10.89 18.84 10.25
N THR A 131 10.04 18.72 9.22
CA THR A 131 8.59 18.58 9.39
C THR A 131 8.24 17.25 10.04
N VAL A 132 8.85 16.14 9.62
CA VAL A 132 8.60 14.82 10.22
C VAL A 132 9.05 14.78 11.68
N LEU A 133 10.22 15.32 11.98
CA LEU A 133 10.71 15.42 13.37
C LEU A 133 9.79 16.30 14.23
N LYS A 134 9.31 17.41 13.68
CA LYS A 134 8.31 18.26 14.35
C LYS A 134 7.01 17.52 14.64
N MET A 135 6.52 16.69 13.72
CA MET A 135 5.33 15.84 13.95
C MET A 135 5.53 14.90 15.13
N ILE A 136 6.72 14.31 15.26
CA ILE A 136 7.06 13.38 16.35
C ILE A 136 7.18 14.14 17.67
N VAL A 137 7.94 15.23 17.71
CA VAL A 137 8.23 16.00 18.94
C VAL A 137 6.99 16.67 19.53
N LEU A 138 6.07 17.14 18.68
CA LEU A 138 4.83 17.79 19.15
C LEU A 138 3.77 16.80 19.65
N GLU A 139 3.95 15.50 19.48
CA GLU A 139 3.02 14.51 19.99
C GLU A 139 3.32 14.18 21.46
N GLN A 140 2.37 14.54 22.33
CA GLN A 140 2.52 14.41 23.78
C GLN A 140 2.04 13.06 24.32
N ASP A 141 1.19 12.33 23.60
CA ASP A 141 0.76 11.00 24.01
C ASP A 141 1.90 9.99 23.74
N PRO A 142 2.43 9.29 24.78
CA PRO A 142 3.57 8.40 24.60
C PRO A 142 3.36 7.30 23.55
N ARG A 143 2.15 6.72 23.49
CA ARG A 143 1.82 5.69 22.48
C ARG A 143 1.81 6.28 21.07
N ASN A 144 1.18 7.43 20.88
CA ASN A 144 1.11 8.07 19.57
C ASN A 144 2.49 8.57 19.12
N HIS A 145 3.29 9.10 20.05
CA HIS A 145 4.68 9.47 19.80
C HIS A 145 5.48 8.25 19.32
N ALA A 146 5.38 7.12 20.01
CA ALA A 146 6.07 5.89 19.63
C ALA A 146 5.57 5.33 18.27
N ILE A 147 4.28 5.49 17.94
CA ILE A 147 3.71 5.14 16.63
C ILE A 147 4.37 5.97 15.52
N LEU A 148 4.40 7.29 15.66
CA LEU A 148 5.00 8.19 14.67
C LEU A 148 6.49 7.90 14.50
N HIS A 149 7.20 7.78 15.63
CA HIS A 149 8.61 7.44 15.66
C HIS A 149 8.89 6.12 14.93
N THR A 150 8.17 5.04 15.25
CA THR A 150 8.41 3.72 14.67
C THR A 150 8.04 3.67 13.19
N LEU A 151 6.95 4.33 12.77
CA LEU A 151 6.60 4.45 11.35
C LEU A 151 7.71 5.09 10.54
N TYR A 152 8.32 6.16 11.06
CA TYR A 152 9.39 6.88 10.39
C TYR A 152 10.72 6.13 10.50
N ALA A 153 11.14 5.73 11.70
CA ALA A 153 12.45 5.12 11.93
C ALA A 153 12.61 3.76 11.26
N ALA A 154 11.54 2.95 11.22
CA ALA A 154 11.57 1.60 10.64
C ALA A 154 10.94 1.52 9.23
N GLY A 155 10.31 2.58 8.75
CA GLY A 155 9.64 2.60 7.45
C GLY A 155 8.54 1.52 7.31
N LEU A 156 7.84 1.18 8.38
CA LEU A 156 6.84 0.11 8.41
C LEU A 156 5.61 0.43 7.57
N ARG A 157 4.98 -0.61 7.02
CA ARG A 157 3.59 -0.51 6.55
C ARG A 157 2.66 -0.40 7.75
N VAL A 158 1.53 0.30 7.59
CA VAL A 158 0.56 0.46 8.69
C VAL A 158 0.09 -0.89 9.26
N SER A 159 -0.10 -1.90 8.41
CA SER A 159 -0.49 -3.24 8.86
C SER A 159 0.62 -3.95 9.64
N GLU A 160 1.88 -3.74 9.29
CA GLU A 160 3.04 -4.28 10.00
C GLU A 160 3.14 -3.65 11.40
N LEU A 161 2.99 -2.33 11.49
CA LEU A 161 2.95 -1.63 12.78
C LEU A 161 1.83 -2.16 13.68
N CYS A 162 0.60 -2.26 13.16
CA CYS A 162 -0.55 -2.76 13.92
C CYS A 162 -0.37 -4.20 14.42
N ASN A 163 0.37 -5.04 13.70
CA ASN A 163 0.61 -6.44 14.05
C ASN A 163 1.91 -6.67 14.83
N LEU A 164 2.66 -5.61 15.13
CA LEU A 164 3.91 -5.72 15.88
C LEU A 164 3.62 -6.16 17.32
N ARG A 165 4.29 -7.24 17.76
CA ARG A 165 4.21 -7.78 19.13
C ARG A 165 5.55 -7.65 19.81
N TRP A 166 5.58 -7.68 21.15
CA TRP A 166 6.80 -7.56 21.93
C TRP A 166 7.81 -8.66 21.57
N ARG A 167 7.40 -9.87 21.32
CA ARG A 167 8.26 -10.98 20.87
C ARG A 167 8.99 -10.73 19.54
N HIS A 168 8.54 -9.76 18.74
CA HIS A 168 9.19 -9.37 17.49
C HIS A 168 10.25 -8.28 17.69
N ILE A 169 10.47 -7.84 18.91
CA ILE A 169 11.44 -6.81 19.28
C ILE A 169 12.58 -7.48 20.03
N ILE A 170 13.74 -7.56 19.37
CA ILE A 170 14.91 -8.23 19.92
C ILE A 170 15.93 -7.17 20.30
N ARG A 171 16.32 -7.17 21.57
CA ARG A 171 17.39 -6.30 22.06
C ARG A 171 18.73 -6.73 21.48
N ARG A 172 19.52 -5.75 21.00
CA ARG A 172 20.88 -5.93 20.50
C ARG A 172 21.83 -5.06 21.32
N ALA A 173 23.14 -5.29 21.17
CA ALA A 173 24.14 -4.52 21.91
C ALA A 173 24.13 -3.02 21.54
N ASP A 174 23.80 -2.71 20.29
CA ASP A 174 23.84 -1.38 19.68
C ASP A 174 22.47 -0.83 19.29
N GLY A 175 21.39 -1.45 19.77
CA GLY A 175 20.04 -0.99 19.45
C GLY A 175 18.97 -2.06 19.56
N VAL A 176 18.03 -2.00 18.66
CA VAL A 176 16.84 -2.86 18.61
C VAL A 176 16.64 -3.43 17.21
N GLN A 177 16.41 -4.73 17.11
CA GLN A 177 15.95 -5.39 15.89
C GLN A 177 14.44 -5.61 15.94
N LEU A 178 13.76 -5.19 14.88
CA LEU A 178 12.37 -5.54 14.64
C LEU A 178 12.29 -6.68 13.62
N ASP A 179 11.65 -7.77 14.00
CA ASP A 179 11.36 -8.90 13.11
C ASP A 179 10.00 -8.68 12.46
N ILE A 180 10.00 -8.32 11.18
CA ILE A 180 8.80 -7.99 10.45
C ILE A 180 8.39 -9.17 9.58
N ALA A 181 7.29 -9.83 9.95
CA ALA A 181 6.68 -10.84 9.12
C ALA A 181 5.95 -10.18 7.94
N SER A 182 6.25 -10.59 6.72
CA SER A 182 5.56 -10.08 5.53
C SER A 182 4.30 -10.93 5.27
N GLY A 183 3.13 -10.28 5.27
CA GLY A 183 1.86 -10.97 5.00
C GLY A 183 1.63 -11.40 3.55
N LYS A 184 2.59 -11.21 2.63
CA LYS A 184 2.45 -11.56 1.22
C LYS A 184 3.78 -12.06 0.66
N GLY A 185 3.88 -13.40 0.46
CA GLY A 185 5.04 -14.04 -0.17
C GLY A 185 6.27 -14.20 0.73
N ASP A 186 6.09 -14.20 2.02
CA ASP A 186 6.93 -14.75 3.10
C ASP A 186 8.43 -14.48 3.09
N LYS A 187 8.82 -13.26 2.77
CA LYS A 187 10.17 -12.80 3.09
C LYS A 187 10.12 -12.04 4.40
N GLN A 188 10.48 -12.70 5.49
CA GLN A 188 10.81 -12.03 6.74
C GLN A 188 11.92 -11.01 6.46
N ARG A 189 11.80 -9.84 7.08
CA ARG A 189 12.88 -8.87 7.09
C ARG A 189 13.15 -8.40 8.49
N HIS A 190 14.38 -8.04 8.72
CA HIS A 190 14.84 -7.46 9.98
C HIS A 190 15.13 -5.98 9.75
N VAL A 191 14.66 -5.13 10.66
CA VAL A 191 14.95 -3.70 10.66
C VAL A 191 15.70 -3.38 11.93
N LEU A 192 16.93 -2.86 11.81
CA LEU A 192 17.72 -2.41 12.94
C LEU A 192 17.40 -0.94 13.23
N LEU A 193 17.13 -0.65 14.48
CA LEU A 193 16.86 0.69 14.99
C LEU A 193 17.90 1.07 16.03
N PRO A 194 18.27 2.37 16.14
CA PRO A 194 19.21 2.84 17.14
C PRO A 194 18.63 2.70 18.55
N GLU A 195 19.50 2.79 19.55
CA GLU A 195 19.16 2.68 20.97
C GLU A 195 18.05 3.66 21.40
N SER A 196 18.05 4.87 20.84
CA SER A 196 17.00 5.86 21.11
C SER A 196 15.59 5.34 20.82
N SER A 197 15.44 4.47 19.82
CA SER A 197 14.15 3.82 19.51
C SER A 197 13.70 2.83 20.57
N TRP A 198 14.66 2.14 21.24
CA TRP A 198 14.33 1.28 22.36
C TRP A 198 13.75 2.09 23.53
N ASN A 199 14.34 3.23 23.85
CA ASN A 199 13.84 4.08 24.93
C ASN A 199 12.38 4.52 24.70
N VAL A 200 12.05 4.83 23.44
CA VAL A 200 10.68 5.19 23.06
C VAL A 200 9.71 4.00 23.16
N LEU A 201 10.15 2.81 22.74
CA LEU A 201 9.29 1.61 22.74
C LEU A 201 9.15 1.03 24.15
N SER A 202 10.25 0.92 24.90
CA SER A 202 10.27 0.30 26.24
C SER A 202 9.35 1.01 27.24
N ALA A 203 9.14 2.31 27.08
CA ALA A 203 8.17 3.07 27.88
C ALA A 203 6.72 2.55 27.76
N LEU A 204 6.41 1.78 26.71
CA LEU A 204 5.08 1.18 26.51
C LEU A 204 4.99 -0.27 26.99
N ARG A 205 6.11 -0.85 27.49
CA ARG A 205 6.17 -2.30 27.78
C ARG A 205 5.65 -2.67 29.16
N GLU A 206 5.46 -1.72 30.05
CA GLU A 206 5.04 -1.99 31.44
C GLU A 206 3.76 -2.83 31.46
N GLY A 207 3.81 -3.97 32.18
CA GLY A 207 2.68 -4.90 32.31
C GLY A 207 2.34 -5.72 31.05
N SER A 208 3.12 -5.62 29.97
CA SER A 208 2.87 -6.35 28.73
C SER A 208 3.68 -7.66 28.65
N SER A 209 3.01 -8.73 28.16
CA SER A 209 3.67 -9.99 27.82
C SER A 209 4.31 -9.94 26.42
N ASP A 210 5.17 -10.91 26.10
CA ASP A 210 5.80 -11.01 24.78
C ASP A 210 4.79 -11.22 23.65
N ASN A 211 3.62 -11.80 23.96
CA ASN A 211 2.57 -12.02 22.97
C ASN A 211 1.65 -10.82 22.76
N ASP A 212 1.74 -9.80 23.60
CA ASP A 212 0.90 -8.62 23.47
C ASP A 212 1.35 -7.74 22.30
N PHE A 213 0.38 -7.01 21.74
CA PHE A 213 0.69 -6.01 20.73
C PHE A 213 1.44 -4.84 21.35
N VAL A 214 2.45 -4.31 20.64
CA VAL A 214 3.19 -3.12 21.07
C VAL A 214 2.27 -1.90 21.13
N PHE A 215 1.42 -1.77 20.11
CA PHE A 215 0.46 -0.68 19.98
C PHE A 215 -0.96 -1.21 20.18
N GLN A 216 -1.47 -1.04 21.39
CA GLN A 216 -2.76 -1.57 21.80
C GLN A 216 -3.88 -0.54 21.66
N SER A 217 -5.10 -1.05 21.39
CA SER A 217 -6.30 -0.25 21.46
C SER A 217 -6.60 0.14 22.91
N ARG A 218 -7.03 1.40 23.10
CA ARG A 218 -7.53 1.92 24.38
C ARG A 218 -9.06 1.95 24.42
N GLN A 219 -9.71 1.63 23.31
CA GLN A 219 -11.17 1.61 23.21
C GLN A 219 -11.71 0.31 23.81
N GLU A 220 -12.75 0.40 24.60
CA GLU A 220 -13.41 -0.76 25.18
C GLU A 220 -14.13 -1.58 24.11
N VAL A 221 -14.73 -0.93 23.12
CA VAL A 221 -15.35 -1.56 21.94
C VAL A 221 -15.14 -0.65 20.73
N SER A 222 -14.71 -1.20 19.58
CA SER A 222 -14.68 -0.49 18.30
C SER A 222 -15.74 -1.04 17.34
N ARG A 223 -16.09 -0.24 16.31
CA ARG A 223 -17.00 -0.68 15.23
C ARG A 223 -16.49 -1.90 14.46
N GLU A 224 -15.20 -2.18 14.52
CA GLU A 224 -14.53 -3.31 13.86
C GLU A 224 -14.22 -4.47 14.82
N GLY A 225 -14.74 -4.45 16.06
CA GLY A 225 -14.56 -5.51 17.05
C GLY A 225 -13.21 -5.50 17.76
N TYR A 226 -12.49 -4.36 17.79
CA TYR A 226 -11.25 -4.22 18.55
C TYR A 226 -11.55 -3.81 19.99
N TYR A 227 -11.02 -4.54 20.94
CA TYR A 227 -11.19 -4.30 22.37
C TYR A 227 -9.92 -3.75 22.99
N LYS A 228 -10.02 -3.18 24.19
CA LYS A 228 -8.86 -2.76 25.00
C LYS A 228 -7.84 -3.90 25.09
N GLY A 229 -6.56 -3.61 24.86
CA GLY A 229 -5.50 -4.61 24.83
C GLY A 229 -5.33 -5.36 23.51
N THR A 230 -6.27 -5.24 22.56
CA THR A 230 -6.11 -5.82 21.23
C THR A 230 -5.28 -4.90 20.33
N ARG A 231 -4.95 -5.38 19.13
CA ARG A 231 -4.21 -4.58 18.14
C ARG A 231 -4.97 -3.29 17.82
N LEU A 232 -4.19 -2.24 17.53
CA LEU A 232 -4.76 -1.00 17.03
C LEU A 232 -5.27 -1.19 15.60
N ASP A 233 -6.41 -0.58 15.28
CA ASP A 233 -6.88 -0.56 13.88
C ASP A 233 -6.13 0.47 13.03
N THR A 234 -6.13 0.24 11.72
CA THR A 234 -5.40 1.09 10.78
C THR A 234 -5.98 2.49 10.70
N THR A 235 -7.30 2.66 10.89
CA THR A 235 -7.97 3.97 10.78
C THR A 235 -7.54 4.89 11.93
N THR A 236 -7.31 4.32 13.11
CA THR A 236 -6.74 5.05 14.25
C THR A 236 -5.33 5.56 13.94
N ILE A 237 -4.47 4.74 13.31
CA ILE A 237 -3.12 5.18 12.90
C ILE A 237 -3.22 6.34 11.89
N PHE A 238 -4.10 6.25 10.90
CA PHE A 238 -4.32 7.35 9.94
C PHE A 238 -4.73 8.64 10.65
N ARG A 239 -5.61 8.56 11.66
CA ARG A 239 -6.04 9.72 12.43
C ARG A 239 -4.90 10.33 13.23
N ILE A 240 -4.06 9.51 13.89
CA ILE A 240 -2.88 9.96 14.64
C ILE A 240 -1.90 10.69 13.72
N VAL A 241 -1.57 10.12 12.57
CA VAL A 241 -0.64 10.72 11.61
C VAL A 241 -1.17 12.05 11.07
N ARG A 242 -2.44 12.13 10.70
CA ARG A 242 -3.06 13.38 10.23
C ARG A 242 -3.08 14.47 11.30
N GLU A 243 -3.42 14.10 12.52
CA GLU A 243 -3.42 15.05 13.63
C GLU A 243 -2.01 15.57 13.94
N ALA A 244 -1.00 14.71 13.92
CA ALA A 244 0.39 15.11 14.06
C ALA A 244 0.84 16.05 12.92
N ALA A 245 0.45 15.76 11.68
CA ALA A 245 0.71 16.62 10.53
C ALA A 245 0.03 18.00 10.67
N ARG A 246 -1.22 18.02 11.14
CA ARG A 246 -1.94 19.27 11.43
C ARG A 246 -1.24 20.10 12.49
N LYS A 247 -0.84 19.49 13.62
CA LYS A 247 -0.09 20.15 14.71
C LYS A 247 1.26 20.69 14.23
N ALA A 248 1.94 19.97 13.31
CA ALA A 248 3.20 20.41 12.72
C ALA A 248 3.06 21.56 11.70
N GLY A 249 1.83 21.90 11.27
CA GLY A 249 1.54 22.97 10.32
C GLY A 249 1.65 22.52 8.85
N VAL A 250 1.48 21.23 8.55
CA VAL A 250 1.46 20.74 7.18
C VAL A 250 0.21 21.24 6.45
N LYS A 251 0.37 21.96 5.34
CA LYS A 251 -0.74 22.55 4.59
C LYS A 251 -1.79 21.52 4.17
N ASN A 252 -1.37 20.39 3.62
CA ASN A 252 -2.24 19.32 3.15
C ASN A 252 -2.34 18.18 4.18
N TRP A 253 -2.43 18.50 5.46
CA TRP A 253 -2.40 17.53 6.56
C TRP A 253 -3.46 16.42 6.42
N ALA A 254 -4.61 16.71 5.83
CA ALA A 254 -5.70 15.76 5.65
C ALA A 254 -5.35 14.62 4.66
N GLU A 255 -4.39 14.85 3.77
CA GLU A 255 -3.89 13.87 2.79
C GLU A 255 -2.75 13.02 3.35
N VAL A 256 -2.09 13.49 4.42
CA VAL A 256 -0.96 12.79 5.02
C VAL A 256 -1.40 11.44 5.57
N SER A 257 -0.62 10.43 5.30
CA SER A 257 -0.92 9.05 5.69
C SER A 257 0.34 8.36 6.25
N PRO A 258 0.19 7.23 6.94
CA PRO A 258 1.34 6.43 7.38
C PRO A 258 2.33 6.10 6.25
N HIS A 259 1.82 5.97 5.02
CA HIS A 259 2.65 5.68 3.86
C HIS A 259 3.58 6.85 3.48
N TRP A 260 3.17 8.11 3.76
CA TRP A 260 4.05 9.27 3.58
C TRP A 260 5.27 9.21 4.50
N LEU A 261 5.09 8.80 5.77
CA LEU A 261 6.23 8.63 6.70
C LEU A 261 7.20 7.55 6.21
N ARG A 262 6.69 6.49 5.60
CA ARG A 262 7.51 5.47 4.95
C ARG A 262 8.22 6.01 3.71
N HIS A 263 7.58 6.86 2.90
CA HIS A 263 8.23 7.55 1.79
C HIS A 263 9.33 8.49 2.29
N CYS A 264 9.06 9.26 3.35
CA CYS A 264 10.05 10.11 4.01
C CYS A 264 11.23 9.30 4.53
N HIS A 265 11.01 8.15 5.20
CA HIS A 265 12.10 7.24 5.60
C HIS A 265 13.00 6.89 4.42
N GLY A 266 12.42 6.39 3.32
CA GLY A 266 13.18 5.97 2.14
C GLY A 266 13.96 7.13 1.52
N SER A 267 13.34 8.30 1.35
CA SER A 267 13.97 9.48 0.77
C SER A 267 15.09 10.02 1.67
N HIS A 268 14.80 10.26 2.95
CA HIS A 268 15.78 10.82 3.89
C HIS A 268 16.97 9.88 4.13
N ALA A 269 16.76 8.55 4.14
CA ALA A 269 17.87 7.59 4.22
C ALA A 269 18.80 7.72 3.01
N ILE A 270 18.25 7.86 1.80
CA ILE A 270 19.05 8.08 0.59
C ILE A 270 19.73 9.46 0.64
N ASP A 271 19.09 10.53 1.16
CA ASP A 271 19.70 11.84 1.38
C ASP A 271 20.95 11.75 2.25
N ARG A 272 20.89 10.87 3.24
CA ARG A 272 22.01 10.54 4.13
C ARG A 272 22.96 9.49 3.57
N LYS A 273 22.92 9.25 2.25
CA LYS A 273 23.84 8.37 1.50
C LYS A 273 23.69 6.88 1.85
N ALA A 274 22.56 6.46 2.41
CA ALA A 274 22.30 5.04 2.59
C ALA A 274 22.27 4.32 1.21
N PRO A 275 22.93 3.17 1.06
CA PRO A 275 22.87 2.40 -0.18
C PRO A 275 21.43 2.03 -0.53
N LEU A 276 21.07 2.14 -1.82
CA LEU A 276 19.71 1.82 -2.30
C LEU A 276 19.28 0.39 -1.95
N THR A 277 20.23 -0.55 -1.92
CA THR A 277 19.96 -1.94 -1.53
C THR A 277 19.55 -2.05 -0.07
N VAL A 278 20.21 -1.31 0.84
CA VAL A 278 19.85 -1.27 2.26
C VAL A 278 18.46 -0.67 2.44
N VAL A 279 18.15 0.43 1.76
CA VAL A 279 16.82 1.06 1.80
C VAL A 279 15.75 0.11 1.26
N ARG A 280 16.02 -0.56 0.10
CA ARG A 280 15.13 -1.58 -0.46
C ARG A 280 14.81 -2.68 0.54
N ASP A 281 15.84 -3.23 1.18
CA ASP A 281 15.71 -4.37 2.08
C ASP A 281 15.00 -3.96 3.38
N THR A 282 15.33 -2.79 3.94
CA THR A 282 14.61 -2.21 5.11
C THR A 282 13.13 -2.01 4.80
N LEU A 283 12.80 -1.45 3.64
CA LEU A 283 11.42 -1.25 3.22
C LEU A 283 10.73 -2.55 2.77
N GLY A 284 11.47 -3.61 2.43
CA GLY A 284 10.93 -4.86 1.91
C GLY A 284 10.24 -4.66 0.56
N HIS A 285 10.91 -3.94 -0.36
CA HIS A 285 10.46 -3.82 -1.74
C HIS A 285 10.94 -5.01 -2.56
N SER A 286 10.01 -5.74 -3.17
CA SER A 286 10.33 -6.88 -4.03
C SER A 286 11.07 -6.48 -5.32
N ASN A 287 10.90 -5.21 -5.75
CA ASN A 287 11.56 -4.64 -6.93
C ASN A 287 12.30 -3.36 -6.56
N ILE A 288 13.56 -3.27 -6.94
CA ILE A 288 14.41 -2.10 -6.70
C ILE A 288 13.90 -0.85 -7.44
N ALA A 289 13.16 -1.03 -8.54
CA ALA A 289 12.54 0.09 -9.26
C ALA A 289 11.66 0.96 -8.37
N VAL A 290 10.97 0.36 -7.39
CA VAL A 290 10.16 1.11 -6.42
C VAL A 290 11.04 1.98 -5.51
N THR A 291 12.24 1.51 -5.16
CA THR A 291 13.20 2.27 -4.36
C THR A 291 13.89 3.37 -5.18
N ASN A 292 14.13 3.11 -6.47
CA ASN A 292 14.69 4.10 -7.38
C ASN A 292 13.80 5.33 -7.58
N GLU A 293 12.47 5.21 -7.37
CA GLU A 293 11.57 6.35 -7.43
C GLU A 293 11.92 7.42 -6.37
N TYR A 294 12.45 7.02 -5.21
CA TYR A 294 12.93 7.98 -4.21
C TYR A 294 14.20 8.72 -4.66
N ALA A 295 15.08 8.06 -5.41
CA ALA A 295 16.27 8.70 -5.96
C ALA A 295 15.95 9.64 -7.12
N LYS A 296 14.94 9.31 -7.95
CA LYS A 296 14.48 10.16 -9.07
C LYS A 296 13.71 11.40 -8.63
N ALA A 297 13.16 11.40 -7.44
CA ALA A 297 12.36 12.51 -6.91
C ALA A 297 13.20 13.76 -6.55
N ARG A 298 14.46 13.83 -7.00
CA ARG A 298 15.43 14.88 -6.66
C ARG A 298 15.85 15.67 -7.89
N PRO A 299 15.25 16.84 -8.10
CA PRO A 299 15.66 17.73 -9.19
C PRO A 299 17.01 18.44 -8.95
N ASP A 300 17.52 18.39 -7.73
CA ASP A 300 18.72 19.10 -7.27
C ASP A 300 20.04 18.31 -7.36
N GLN A 301 19.98 17.05 -7.83
CA GLN A 301 21.16 16.21 -8.03
C GLN A 301 21.44 15.95 -9.50
N SER A 302 22.66 16.26 -9.92
CA SER A 302 23.18 15.95 -11.25
C SER A 302 24.45 15.12 -11.12
N SER A 303 24.67 14.20 -12.05
CA SER A 303 25.91 13.41 -12.11
C SER A 303 27.16 14.26 -12.28
N SER A 304 27.01 15.46 -12.83
CA SER A 304 28.11 16.43 -12.97
C SER A 304 28.72 16.88 -11.64
N GLN A 305 27.96 16.83 -10.55
CA GLN A 305 28.44 17.16 -9.19
C GLN A 305 29.47 16.15 -8.64
N TYR A 306 29.60 15.00 -9.28
CA TYR A 306 30.54 13.92 -8.90
C TYR A 306 31.76 13.84 -9.82
N LEU A 307 31.87 14.74 -10.80
CA LEU A 307 32.99 14.81 -11.70
C LEU A 307 34.06 15.78 -11.14
N PRO A 308 35.34 15.48 -11.29
CA PRO A 308 36.44 16.32 -10.86
C PRO A 308 36.69 17.48 -11.86
N LEU A 309 35.70 18.34 -12.04
CA LEU A 309 35.79 19.52 -12.94
C LEU A 309 36.02 20.81 -12.13
#